data_5d81fa0d3e4c096a274a860b105d4f5d
#
_entry.id   5d81fa0d3e4c096a274a860b105d4f5d
#
_cell.length_a   1.000
_cell.length_b   1.000
_cell.length_c   1.000
_cell.angle_alpha   90.00
_cell.angle_beta   90.00
_cell.angle_gamma   90.00
#
_symmetry.space_group_name_H-M   'P 1'
#
loop_
_entity.id
_entity.type
_entity.pdbx_description
1 polymer ?
#
loop_
_entity_poly.entity_id
_entity_poly.type
_entity_poly.pdbx_seq_one_letter_code
_entity_poly.pdbx_strand_id
1 'polypeptide(L)'
;MKINNHLVFLVSVFFLSACGVKSVTSSSVQADIVSVAEYKDYSCKELALDALNIQNKIPEISSVIDKKKKDNDAYIATAVVFMPILAAGIKGNQEEASQLARYKGQLNAIRQTAIMKDCEIIVQ
;
A
#
# COMPACT_ATOMS: atom_id res chain seq x y z
N MET A 1 -42.27 -24.39 16.93
CA MET A 1 -40.81 -24.59 16.89
C MET A 1 -40.16 -23.40 17.61
N LYS A 2 -39.71 -23.56 18.85
CA LYS A 2 -39.07 -22.47 19.62
C LYS A 2 -37.62 -22.34 19.13
N ILE A 3 -37.38 -21.35 18.30
CA ILE A 3 -35.99 -21.01 17.92
C ILE A 3 -35.29 -20.44 19.16
N ASN A 4 -34.31 -21.19 19.66
CA ASN A 4 -33.59 -20.78 20.87
C ASN A 4 -32.85 -19.46 20.60
N ASN A 5 -33.21 -18.40 21.33
CA ASN A 5 -32.65 -17.04 21.21
C ASN A 5 -31.10 -17.04 21.31
N HIS A 6 -30.53 -18.03 22.01
CA HIS A 6 -29.08 -18.23 22.11
C HIS A 6 -28.44 -18.66 20.79
N LEU A 7 -29.14 -19.42 19.95
CA LEU A 7 -28.63 -19.87 18.64
C LEU A 7 -28.56 -18.70 17.64
N VAL A 8 -29.58 -17.84 17.68
CA VAL A 8 -29.61 -16.63 16.83
C VAL A 8 -28.52 -15.65 17.21
N PHE A 9 -28.24 -15.51 18.53
CA PHE A 9 -27.17 -14.62 19.01
C PHE A 9 -25.78 -15.14 18.64
N LEU A 10 -25.53 -16.47 18.70
CA LEU A 10 -24.25 -17.07 18.30
C LEU A 10 -23.99 -16.96 16.80
N VAL A 11 -24.99 -17.07 15.95
CA VAL A 11 -24.86 -16.91 14.51
C VAL A 11 -24.60 -15.44 14.15
N SER A 12 -25.20 -14.48 14.87
CA SER A 12 -25.03 -13.04 14.62
C SER A 12 -23.62 -12.55 14.94
N VAL A 13 -22.93 -13.13 15.95
CA VAL A 13 -21.57 -12.74 16.32
C VAL A 13 -20.52 -13.24 15.29
N PHE A 14 -20.82 -14.33 14.56
CA PHE A 14 -19.90 -14.88 13.56
C PHE A 14 -19.77 -14.05 12.28
N PHE A 15 -20.76 -13.19 11.99
CA PHE A 15 -20.74 -12.36 10.78
C PHE A 15 -19.94 -11.07 10.89
N LEU A 16 -19.50 -10.65 12.08
CA LEU A 16 -18.75 -9.39 12.28
C LEU A 16 -17.23 -9.53 12.14
N SER A 17 -16.72 -10.73 11.91
CA SER A 17 -15.24 -10.95 11.84
C SER A 17 -14.69 -10.99 10.42
N ALA A 18 -15.48 -10.68 9.41
CA ALA A 18 -15.00 -10.57 8.03
C ALA A 18 -14.31 -9.22 7.77
N CYS A 19 -13.27 -8.91 8.55
CA CYS A 19 -12.27 -7.93 8.16
C CYS A 19 -11.44 -8.58 7.04
N GLY A 20 -11.97 -8.56 5.82
CA GLY A 20 -11.33 -9.13 4.65
C GLY A 20 -9.96 -8.48 4.43
N VAL A 21 -8.92 -9.29 4.30
CA VAL A 21 -7.59 -8.84 3.88
C VAL A 21 -7.73 -8.15 2.54
N LYS A 22 -7.61 -6.82 2.53
CA LYS A 22 -7.78 -6.02 1.34
C LYS A 22 -6.43 -5.87 0.63
N SER A 23 -6.29 -6.50 -0.53
CA SER A 23 -5.15 -6.25 -1.41
C SER A 23 -5.45 -5.07 -2.35
N VAL A 24 -4.47 -4.17 -2.49
CA VAL A 24 -4.57 -2.99 -3.37
C VAL A 24 -3.67 -3.15 -4.61
N THR A 25 -3.96 -2.39 -5.67
CA THR A 25 -3.08 -2.25 -6.83
C THR A 25 -2.10 -1.11 -6.61
N SER A 26 -0.91 -1.18 -7.21
CA SER A 26 0.09 -0.10 -7.14
C SER A 26 -0.44 1.22 -7.67
N SER A 27 -1.30 1.18 -8.69
CA SER A 27 -1.94 2.35 -9.28
C SER A 27 -2.94 3.04 -8.34
N SER A 28 -3.55 2.31 -7.40
CA SER A 28 -4.49 2.86 -6.43
C SER A 28 -3.82 3.46 -5.19
N VAL A 29 -2.52 3.23 -5.01
CA VAL A 29 -1.76 3.76 -3.87
C VAL A 29 -1.51 5.25 -4.07
N GLN A 30 -2.07 6.05 -3.19
CA GLN A 30 -1.87 7.51 -3.16
C GLN A 30 -0.54 7.86 -2.49
N ALA A 31 0.01 9.03 -2.84
CA ALA A 31 1.19 9.56 -2.17
C ALA A 31 0.88 9.91 -0.72
N ASP A 32 1.79 9.56 0.18
CA ASP A 32 1.73 10.00 1.57
C ASP A 32 2.11 11.49 1.68
N ILE A 33 1.75 12.12 2.80
CA ILE A 33 2.10 13.51 3.07
C ILE A 33 3.47 13.53 3.76
N VAL A 34 4.50 13.95 3.00
CA VAL A 34 5.86 14.15 3.50
C VAL A 34 6.16 15.63 3.55
N SER A 35 6.72 16.09 4.68
CA SER A 35 7.02 17.50 4.86
C SER A 35 8.22 17.94 4.03
N VAL A 36 8.11 19.08 3.34
CA VAL A 36 9.24 19.73 2.66
C VAL A 36 10.37 20.10 3.62
N ALA A 37 10.04 20.25 4.91
CA ALA A 37 11.02 20.56 5.94
C ALA A 37 12.09 19.48 6.13
N GLU A 38 11.79 18.22 5.75
CA GLU A 38 12.76 17.12 5.79
C GLU A 38 13.93 17.37 4.83
N TYR A 39 13.69 18.12 3.74
CA TYR A 39 14.65 18.35 2.66
C TYR A 39 15.20 19.79 2.62
N LYS A 40 14.82 20.64 3.58
CA LYS A 40 15.20 22.07 3.59
C LYS A 40 16.70 22.31 3.54
N ASP A 41 17.48 21.46 4.17
CA ASP A 41 18.94 21.59 4.29
C ASP A 41 19.72 20.85 3.17
N TYR A 42 19.00 20.14 2.29
CA TYR A 42 19.62 19.42 1.16
C TYR A 42 20.04 20.38 0.07
N SER A 43 21.24 20.15 -0.50
CA SER A 43 21.69 20.80 -1.73
C SER A 43 20.92 20.28 -2.94
N CYS A 44 20.95 21.00 -4.07
CA CYS A 44 20.34 20.54 -5.32
C CYS A 44 20.87 19.17 -5.77
N LYS A 45 22.16 18.89 -5.54
CA LYS A 45 22.77 17.59 -5.86
C LYS A 45 22.23 16.48 -5.00
N GLU A 46 22.06 16.70 -3.70
CA GLU A 46 21.48 15.73 -2.78
C GLU A 46 20.03 15.44 -3.11
N LEU A 47 19.23 16.48 -3.40
CA LEU A 47 17.85 16.32 -3.86
C LEU A 47 17.77 15.48 -5.14
N ALA A 48 18.65 15.75 -6.11
CA ALA A 48 18.67 14.99 -7.37
C ALA A 48 19.03 13.53 -7.15
N LEU A 49 20.03 13.24 -6.30
CA LEU A 49 20.43 11.86 -6.00
C LEU A 49 19.36 11.08 -5.26
N ASP A 50 18.70 11.72 -4.29
CA ASP A 50 17.63 11.08 -3.52
C ASP A 50 16.39 10.84 -4.40
N ALA A 51 16.02 11.82 -5.24
CA ALA A 51 14.97 11.65 -6.23
C ALA A 51 15.22 10.45 -7.15
N LEU A 52 16.44 10.32 -7.68
CA LEU A 52 16.82 9.21 -8.54
C LEU A 52 16.73 7.85 -7.82
N ASN A 53 17.20 7.79 -6.58
CA ASN A 53 17.11 6.58 -5.76
C ASN A 53 15.66 6.15 -5.53
N ILE A 54 14.78 7.11 -5.21
CA ILE A 54 13.36 6.84 -4.98
C ILE A 54 12.67 6.43 -6.28
N GLN A 55 12.96 7.11 -7.41
CA GLN A 55 12.41 6.77 -8.72
C GLN A 55 12.73 5.32 -9.13
N ASN A 56 13.91 4.83 -8.81
CA ASN A 56 14.29 3.45 -9.12
C ASN A 56 13.56 2.42 -8.24
N LYS A 57 13.19 2.79 -7.01
CA LYS A 57 12.47 1.90 -6.09
C LYS A 57 10.97 1.80 -6.38
N ILE A 58 10.37 2.85 -6.93
CA ILE A 58 8.92 2.88 -7.20
C ILE A 58 8.46 1.75 -8.14
N PRO A 59 9.07 1.50 -9.31
CA PRO A 59 8.65 0.42 -10.19
C PRO A 59 8.88 -0.97 -9.56
N GLU A 60 9.95 -1.15 -8.80
CA GLU A 60 10.23 -2.40 -8.10
C GLU A 60 9.11 -2.74 -7.12
N ILE A 61 8.80 -1.83 -6.19
CA ILE A 61 7.77 -2.06 -5.17
C ILE A 61 6.37 -2.14 -5.79
N SER A 62 6.10 -1.39 -6.87
CA SER A 62 4.84 -1.47 -7.62
C SER A 62 4.64 -2.87 -8.20
N SER A 63 5.68 -3.45 -8.78
CA SER A 63 5.65 -4.80 -9.32
C SER A 63 5.36 -5.85 -8.23
N VAL A 64 5.95 -5.71 -7.04
CA VAL A 64 5.70 -6.60 -5.90
C VAL A 64 4.24 -6.50 -5.43
N ILE A 65 3.70 -5.27 -5.34
CA ILE A 65 2.31 -5.02 -4.94
C ILE A 65 1.35 -5.71 -5.91
N ASP A 66 1.53 -5.48 -7.21
CA ASP A 66 0.63 -5.99 -8.25
C ASP A 66 0.73 -7.52 -8.36
N LYS A 67 1.92 -8.09 -8.21
CA LYS A 67 2.12 -9.54 -8.15
C LYS A 67 1.41 -10.14 -6.94
N LYS A 68 1.64 -9.61 -5.73
CA LYS A 68 0.97 -10.09 -4.51
C LYS A 68 -0.55 -10.00 -4.61
N LYS A 69 -1.08 -8.91 -5.20
CA LYS A 69 -2.51 -8.78 -5.43
C LYS A 69 -3.03 -9.89 -6.34
N LYS A 70 -2.36 -10.12 -7.47
CA LYS A 70 -2.75 -11.15 -8.43
C LYS A 70 -2.72 -12.55 -7.81
N ASP A 71 -1.66 -12.86 -7.05
CA ASP A 71 -1.51 -14.14 -6.36
C ASP A 71 -2.60 -14.32 -5.29
N ASN A 72 -2.90 -13.27 -4.52
CA ASN A 72 -3.96 -13.28 -3.51
C ASN A 72 -5.35 -13.45 -4.14
N ASP A 73 -5.65 -12.74 -5.23
CA ASP A 73 -6.94 -12.83 -5.92
C ASP A 73 -7.16 -14.25 -6.48
N ALA A 74 -6.12 -14.87 -7.05
CA ALA A 74 -6.15 -16.25 -7.53
C ALA A 74 -6.35 -17.26 -6.38
N TYR A 75 -5.67 -17.03 -5.24
CA TYR A 75 -5.77 -17.86 -4.06
C TYR A 75 -7.14 -17.77 -3.39
N ILE A 76 -7.68 -16.55 -3.26
CA ILE A 76 -9.04 -16.32 -2.71
C ILE A 76 -10.08 -17.03 -3.58
N ALA A 77 -10.00 -16.90 -4.90
CA ALA A 77 -10.93 -17.57 -5.82
C ALA A 77 -10.93 -19.10 -5.63
N THR A 78 -9.76 -19.68 -5.37
CA THR A 78 -9.62 -21.14 -5.14
C THR A 78 -10.03 -21.53 -3.72
N ALA A 79 -9.63 -20.77 -2.71
CA ALA A 79 -9.84 -21.07 -1.30
C ALA A 79 -11.32 -20.96 -0.89
N VAL A 80 -12.05 -19.98 -1.42
CA VAL A 80 -13.48 -19.79 -1.14
C VAL A 80 -14.32 -21.00 -1.60
N VAL A 81 -13.90 -21.65 -2.70
CA VAL A 81 -14.61 -22.81 -3.26
C VAL A 81 -14.26 -24.10 -2.54
N PHE A 82 -13.00 -24.27 -2.11
CA PHE A 82 -12.51 -25.56 -1.64
C PHE A 82 -12.20 -25.64 -0.14
N MET A 83 -11.74 -24.55 0.50
CA MET A 83 -11.35 -24.55 1.92
C MET A 83 -11.38 -23.15 2.54
N PRO A 84 -12.48 -22.72 3.18
CA PRO A 84 -12.58 -21.39 3.81
C PRO A 84 -11.54 -21.14 4.93
N ILE A 85 -10.96 -22.19 5.53
CA ILE A 85 -9.94 -22.08 6.57
C ILE A 85 -8.61 -21.53 6.04
N LEU A 86 -8.29 -21.75 4.76
CA LEU A 86 -7.03 -21.25 4.18
C LEU A 86 -7.03 -19.73 3.94
N ALA A 87 -8.19 -19.10 3.88
CA ALA A 87 -8.30 -17.65 3.73
C ALA A 87 -7.70 -16.87 4.92
N ALA A 88 -7.61 -17.47 6.10
CA ALA A 88 -7.01 -16.86 7.30
C ALA A 88 -5.48 -16.64 7.21
N GLY A 89 -4.80 -17.32 6.26
CA GLY A 89 -3.35 -17.20 6.05
C GLY A 89 -2.93 -16.18 4.99
N ILE A 90 -3.87 -15.52 4.32
CA ILE A 90 -3.57 -14.57 3.25
C ILE A 90 -3.08 -13.26 3.86
N LYS A 91 -1.81 -12.94 3.64
CA LYS A 91 -1.23 -11.64 3.99
C LYS A 91 -1.49 -10.67 2.84
N GLY A 92 -2.20 -9.56 3.13
CA GLY A 92 -2.37 -8.47 2.17
C GLY A 92 -1.03 -7.82 1.80
N ASN A 93 -1.06 -6.91 0.85
CA ASN A 93 0.10 -6.12 0.39
C ASN A 93 0.14 -4.71 1.01
N GLN A 94 -0.40 -4.55 2.22
CA GLN A 94 -0.53 -3.24 2.90
C GLN A 94 0.83 -2.65 3.25
N GLU A 95 1.81 -3.46 3.61
CA GLU A 95 3.16 -3.01 3.95
C GLU A 95 3.84 -2.38 2.73
N GLU A 96 3.83 -3.07 1.61
CA GLU A 96 4.40 -2.57 0.37
C GLU A 96 3.62 -1.36 -0.16
N ALA A 97 2.31 -1.34 -0.01
CA ALA A 97 1.47 -0.19 -0.36
C ALA A 97 1.83 1.05 0.48
N SER A 98 2.07 0.89 1.79
CA SER A 98 2.56 1.97 2.65
C SER A 98 3.93 2.48 2.23
N GLN A 99 4.85 1.58 1.88
CA GLN A 99 6.19 1.98 1.38
C GLN A 99 6.09 2.73 0.07
N LEU A 100 5.24 2.28 -0.86
CA LEU A 100 5.01 2.99 -2.13
C LEU A 100 4.40 4.37 -1.91
N ALA A 101 3.41 4.49 -1.00
CA ALA A 101 2.81 5.77 -0.64
C ALA A 101 3.87 6.74 -0.12
N ARG A 102 4.75 6.27 0.76
CA ARG A 102 5.86 7.06 1.30
C ARG A 102 6.84 7.50 0.22
N TYR A 103 7.28 6.62 -0.67
CA TYR A 103 8.17 6.99 -1.78
C TYR A 103 7.55 8.04 -2.70
N LYS A 104 6.28 7.90 -3.03
CA LYS A 104 5.55 8.92 -3.81
C LYS A 104 5.49 10.26 -3.06
N GLY A 105 5.26 10.23 -1.75
CA GLY A 105 5.25 11.43 -0.90
C GLY A 105 6.61 12.12 -0.81
N GLN A 106 7.67 11.35 -0.60
CA GLN A 106 9.05 11.86 -0.59
C GLN A 106 9.41 12.52 -1.92
N LEU A 107 9.08 11.88 -3.04
CA LEU A 107 9.34 12.45 -4.36
C LEU A 107 8.61 13.77 -4.58
N ASN A 108 7.37 13.90 -4.09
CA ASN A 108 6.63 15.15 -4.13
C ASN A 108 7.29 16.23 -3.26
N ALA A 109 7.73 15.90 -2.05
CA ALA A 109 8.43 16.84 -1.16
C ALA A 109 9.76 17.30 -1.74
N ILE A 110 10.54 16.40 -2.35
CA ILE A 110 11.78 16.73 -3.05
C ILE A 110 11.51 17.68 -4.21
N ARG A 111 10.50 17.43 -5.04
CA ARG A 111 10.10 18.32 -6.14
C ARG A 111 9.76 19.73 -5.64
N GLN A 112 8.95 19.82 -4.61
CA GLN A 112 8.57 21.10 -4.03
C GLN A 112 9.80 21.86 -3.46
N THR A 113 10.67 21.14 -2.75
CA THR A 113 11.91 21.73 -2.22
C THR A 113 12.84 22.20 -3.34
N ALA A 114 12.97 21.41 -4.41
CA ALA A 114 13.77 21.78 -5.58
C ALA A 114 13.27 23.06 -6.24
N ILE A 115 11.95 23.20 -6.40
CA ILE A 115 11.33 24.43 -6.93
C ILE A 115 11.61 25.61 -6.01
N MET A 116 11.48 25.44 -4.69
CA MET A 116 11.74 26.51 -3.71
C MET A 116 13.20 26.97 -3.70
N LYS A 117 14.12 26.11 -4.13
CA LYS A 117 15.58 26.37 -4.17
C LYS A 117 16.09 26.72 -5.57
N ASP A 118 15.21 26.87 -6.54
CA ASP A 118 15.56 27.09 -7.96
C ASP A 118 16.53 26.01 -8.51
N CYS A 119 16.38 24.76 -8.05
CA CYS A 119 17.19 23.65 -8.54
C CYS A 119 16.65 23.12 -9.89
N GLU A 120 17.50 22.99 -10.88
CA GLU A 120 17.19 22.29 -12.14
C GLU A 120 17.24 20.77 -11.91
N ILE A 121 16.15 20.19 -11.38
CA ILE A 121 16.03 18.73 -11.18
C ILE A 121 14.94 18.21 -12.11
N ILE A 122 15.33 17.31 -13.03
CA ILE A 122 14.38 16.58 -13.87
C ILE A 122 13.90 15.35 -13.08
N VAL A 123 12.78 15.49 -12.42
CA VAL A 123 12.10 14.38 -11.75
C VAL A 123 10.91 14.00 -12.63
N GLN A 124 11.03 12.89 -13.35
CA GLN A 124 9.97 12.31 -14.18
C GLN A 124 8.94 11.55 -13.35
#